data_09d3eb97056ca532dac9288eed45fa9d
#
_entry.id   09d3eb97056ca532dac9288eed45fa9d
#
_cell.length_a   1.000
_cell.length_b   1.000
_cell.length_c   1.000
_cell.angle_alpha   90.00
_cell.angle_beta   90.00
_cell.angle_gamma   90.00
#
_symmetry.space_group_name_H-M   'P 1'
#
loop_
_entity.id
_entity.type
_entity.pdbx_description
1 polymer ?
#
loop_
_entity_poly.entity_id
_entity_poly.type
_entity_poly.pdbx_seq_one_letter_code
_entity_poly.pdbx_strand_id
1 'polypeptide(L)'
;SVSAQKLTRTEKNILKSIEANNVEAIQLLKDVVNINSGTMNHDGVKKVGDIFNEAFKNIGFGTNWYDMSEVNRSGHLFAETSGNKGKKLLLIGHLDTVFEADSPFQEFKMVNDSMAHAPGGNDMKGGNVIMLYALKALADNGLLEDAQIIAAFTGDEEASGKPLSISRKNLIDAAKRSDIALGFETSTGFNYATVA
;
A
#
# COMPACT_ATOMS: atom_id res chain seq x y z
N SER A 1 13.71 25.12 21.31
CA SER A 1 12.26 25.03 21.08
C SER A 1 12.03 24.81 19.59
N VAL A 2 11.54 23.63 19.23
CA VAL A 2 11.08 23.36 17.86
C VAL A 2 9.77 24.13 17.70
N SER A 3 9.79 25.21 16.93
CA SER A 3 8.57 25.92 16.54
C SER A 3 7.77 25.01 15.62
N ALA A 4 6.57 24.61 16.02
CA ALA A 4 5.66 23.87 15.14
C ALA A 4 5.40 24.71 13.90
N GLN A 5 5.76 24.21 12.73
CA GLN A 5 5.52 24.88 11.46
C GLN A 5 4.00 25.06 11.25
N LYS A 6 3.57 26.28 10.98
CA LYS A 6 2.15 26.55 10.75
C LYS A 6 1.73 25.97 9.40
N LEU A 7 0.75 25.07 9.42
CA LEU A 7 0.21 24.47 8.21
C LEU A 7 -0.35 25.51 7.24
N THR A 8 -0.04 25.35 5.97
CA THR A 8 -0.62 26.12 4.87
C THR A 8 -2.11 25.79 4.70
N ARG A 9 -2.82 26.57 3.90
CA ARG A 9 -4.24 26.29 3.55
C ARG A 9 -4.38 24.94 2.85
N THR A 10 -3.48 24.62 1.93
CA THR A 10 -3.46 23.34 1.20
C THR A 10 -3.29 22.15 2.14
N GLU A 11 -2.29 22.19 3.03
CA GLU A 11 -2.06 21.12 4.02
C GLU A 11 -3.27 20.93 4.94
N LYS A 12 -3.94 22.01 5.36
CA LYS A 12 -5.18 21.90 6.14
C LYS A 12 -6.31 21.25 5.37
N ASN A 13 -6.43 21.50 4.06
CA ASN A 13 -7.44 20.86 3.22
C ASN A 13 -7.15 19.37 3.05
N ILE A 14 -5.88 18.98 2.86
CA ILE A 14 -5.47 17.56 2.81
C ILE A 14 -5.86 16.84 4.11
N LEU A 15 -5.55 17.42 5.28
CA LEU A 15 -5.93 16.85 6.58
C LEU A 15 -7.44 16.66 6.71
N LYS A 16 -8.24 17.65 6.28
CA LYS A 16 -9.70 17.52 6.27
C LYS A 16 -10.19 16.39 5.35
N SER A 17 -9.56 16.22 4.17
CA SER A 17 -9.88 15.09 3.29
C SER A 17 -9.56 13.75 3.95
N ILE A 18 -8.43 13.64 4.65
CA ILE A 18 -8.07 12.43 5.41
C ILE A 18 -9.10 12.14 6.50
N GLU A 19 -9.46 13.14 7.32
CA GLU A 19 -10.46 13.01 8.38
C GLU A 19 -11.83 12.58 7.83
N ALA A 20 -12.26 13.17 6.72
CA ALA A 20 -13.54 12.85 6.08
C ALA A 20 -13.59 11.41 5.54
N ASN A 21 -12.47 10.87 5.09
CA ASN A 21 -12.37 9.52 4.52
C ASN A 21 -12.00 8.44 5.55
N ASN A 22 -11.79 8.78 6.83
CA ASN A 22 -11.26 7.83 7.83
C ASN A 22 -12.15 6.59 8.03
N VAL A 23 -13.46 6.77 8.03
CA VAL A 23 -14.42 5.65 8.19
C VAL A 23 -14.32 4.69 7.01
N GLU A 24 -14.22 5.22 5.77
CA GLU A 24 -14.06 4.44 4.56
C GLU A 24 -12.70 3.70 4.54
N ALA A 25 -11.63 4.36 5.00
CA ALA A 25 -10.31 3.76 5.12
C ALA A 25 -10.29 2.56 6.09
N ILE A 26 -10.94 2.70 7.25
CA ILE A 26 -11.07 1.60 8.23
C ILE A 26 -11.92 0.45 7.64
N GLN A 27 -12.98 0.77 6.90
CA GLN A 27 -13.78 -0.25 6.24
C GLN A 27 -12.97 -1.00 5.18
N LEU A 28 -12.21 -0.30 4.34
CA LEU A 28 -11.32 -0.93 3.37
C LEU A 28 -10.29 -1.84 4.05
N LEU A 29 -9.68 -1.38 5.16
CA LEU A 29 -8.76 -2.21 5.94
C LEU A 29 -9.44 -3.50 6.41
N LYS A 30 -10.65 -3.40 6.96
CA LYS A 30 -11.45 -4.56 7.38
C LYS A 30 -11.72 -5.52 6.22
N ASP A 31 -12.09 -4.99 5.07
CA ASP A 31 -12.42 -5.79 3.90
C ASP A 31 -11.21 -6.57 3.38
N VAL A 32 -10.05 -5.94 3.24
CA VAL A 32 -8.82 -6.61 2.78
C VAL A 32 -8.21 -7.53 3.84
N VAL A 33 -8.38 -7.24 5.13
CA VAL A 33 -7.93 -8.13 6.23
C VAL A 33 -8.74 -9.41 6.25
N ASN A 34 -10.05 -9.34 6.03
CA ASN A 34 -10.94 -10.51 6.01
C ASN A 34 -10.76 -11.41 4.76
N ILE A 35 -9.93 -11.01 3.82
CA ILE A 35 -9.48 -11.88 2.73
C ILE A 35 -8.15 -12.49 3.15
N ASN A 36 -8.11 -13.81 3.36
CA ASN A 36 -6.84 -14.49 3.57
C ASN A 36 -5.94 -14.29 2.33
N SER A 37 -4.76 -13.76 2.55
CA SER A 37 -3.73 -13.55 1.52
C SER A 37 -2.35 -14.06 1.98
N GLY A 38 -2.30 -15.20 2.67
CA GLY A 38 -1.05 -15.92 2.86
C GLY A 38 -0.32 -16.05 1.52
N THR A 39 1.01 -15.96 1.49
CA THR A 39 1.77 -15.89 0.22
C THR A 39 1.42 -17.03 -0.75
N MET A 40 1.12 -18.22 -0.23
CA MET A 40 0.75 -19.38 -1.05
C MET A 40 -0.74 -19.45 -1.39
N ASN A 41 -1.58 -18.59 -0.83
CA ASN A 41 -2.97 -18.42 -1.25
C ASN A 41 -3.05 -17.43 -2.42
N HIS A 42 -2.64 -17.88 -3.60
CA HIS A 42 -2.54 -17.04 -4.80
C HIS A 42 -3.86 -16.32 -5.14
N ASP A 43 -5.00 -16.99 -4.99
CA ASP A 43 -6.32 -16.39 -5.22
C ASP A 43 -6.64 -15.29 -4.21
N GLY A 44 -6.25 -15.48 -2.95
CA GLY A 44 -6.43 -14.48 -1.91
C GLY A 44 -5.58 -13.24 -2.15
N VAL A 45 -4.29 -13.41 -2.47
CA VAL A 45 -3.39 -12.32 -2.85
C VAL A 45 -3.94 -11.55 -4.06
N LYS A 46 -4.45 -12.28 -5.09
CA LYS A 46 -5.06 -11.65 -6.27
C LYS A 46 -6.30 -10.84 -5.92
N LYS A 47 -7.19 -11.38 -5.06
CA LYS A 47 -8.42 -10.68 -4.62
C LYS A 47 -8.09 -9.38 -3.88
N VAL A 48 -7.12 -9.41 -2.97
CA VAL A 48 -6.63 -8.18 -2.30
C VAL A 48 -6.05 -7.22 -3.32
N GLY A 49 -5.26 -7.71 -4.27
CA GLY A 49 -4.73 -6.92 -5.37
C GLY A 49 -5.82 -6.28 -6.22
N ASP A 50 -6.91 -6.99 -6.53
CA ASP A 50 -8.03 -6.45 -7.31
C ASP A 50 -8.76 -5.31 -6.60
N ILE A 51 -8.93 -5.39 -5.28
CA ILE A 51 -9.52 -4.30 -4.50
C ILE A 51 -8.66 -3.04 -4.59
N PHE A 52 -7.34 -3.15 -4.36
CA PHE A 52 -6.44 -2.02 -4.50
C PHE A 52 -6.32 -1.51 -5.94
N ASN A 53 -6.38 -2.41 -6.93
CA ASN A 53 -6.40 -2.05 -8.34
C ASN A 53 -7.56 -1.10 -8.68
N GLU A 54 -8.78 -1.45 -8.29
CA GLU A 54 -9.94 -0.59 -8.51
C GLU A 54 -9.85 0.72 -7.69
N ALA A 55 -9.36 0.66 -6.46
CA ALA A 55 -9.17 1.84 -5.64
C ALA A 55 -8.16 2.83 -6.26
N PHE A 56 -7.04 2.36 -6.81
CA PHE A 56 -6.06 3.19 -7.51
C PHE A 56 -6.63 3.78 -8.80
N LYS A 57 -7.39 3.01 -9.59
CA LYS A 57 -8.06 3.54 -10.80
C LYS A 57 -9.03 4.66 -10.45
N ASN A 58 -9.78 4.53 -9.36
CA ASN A 58 -10.75 5.52 -8.92
C ASN A 58 -10.12 6.87 -8.53
N ILE A 59 -8.83 6.90 -8.22
CA ILE A 59 -8.07 8.13 -7.95
C ILE A 59 -7.15 8.54 -9.11
N GLY A 60 -7.34 7.96 -10.32
CA GLY A 60 -6.71 8.39 -11.56
C GLY A 60 -5.37 7.73 -11.90
N PHE A 61 -4.98 6.65 -11.22
CA PHE A 61 -3.77 5.90 -11.57
C PHE A 61 -4.03 4.93 -12.73
N GLY A 62 -3.06 4.79 -13.63
CA GLY A 62 -2.95 3.65 -14.52
C GLY A 62 -2.41 2.45 -13.75
N THR A 63 -3.01 1.27 -13.91
CA THR A 63 -2.63 0.09 -13.13
C THR A 63 -2.18 -1.06 -14.02
N ASN A 64 -1.29 -1.90 -13.50
CA ASN A 64 -0.84 -3.12 -14.16
C ASN A 64 -0.66 -4.24 -13.12
N TRP A 65 -1.12 -5.45 -13.48
CA TRP A 65 -0.86 -6.67 -12.73
C TRP A 65 0.24 -7.46 -13.42
N TYR A 66 1.33 -7.73 -12.70
CA TYR A 66 2.41 -8.57 -13.16
C TYR A 66 2.23 -9.97 -12.61
N ASP A 67 1.87 -10.92 -13.46
CA ASP A 67 1.75 -12.33 -13.11
C ASP A 67 3.09 -12.92 -12.67
N MET A 68 3.09 -13.72 -11.60
CA MET A 68 4.27 -14.36 -11.05
C MET A 68 4.12 -15.88 -10.95
N SER A 69 3.23 -16.47 -11.76
CA SER A 69 3.02 -17.92 -11.83
C SER A 69 4.29 -18.70 -12.20
N GLU A 70 5.19 -18.10 -13.01
CA GLU A 70 6.49 -18.70 -13.38
C GLU A 70 7.36 -19.01 -12.15
N VAL A 71 7.21 -18.25 -11.07
CA VAL A 71 7.93 -18.44 -9.81
C VAL A 71 7.01 -18.98 -8.70
N ASN A 72 5.87 -19.55 -9.08
CA ASN A 72 4.85 -20.08 -8.17
C ASN A 72 4.38 -19.06 -7.13
N ARG A 73 4.01 -17.85 -7.60
CA ARG A 73 3.42 -16.76 -6.82
C ARG A 73 2.26 -16.15 -7.58
N SER A 74 1.41 -15.39 -6.87
CA SER A 74 0.22 -14.77 -7.46
C SER A 74 0.58 -13.68 -8.46
N GLY A 75 1.23 -12.64 -8.00
CA GLY A 75 1.60 -11.51 -8.83
C GLY A 75 1.76 -10.21 -8.04
N HIS A 76 2.04 -9.14 -8.76
CA HIS A 76 2.30 -7.81 -8.21
C HIS A 76 1.38 -6.78 -8.85
N LEU A 77 0.83 -5.88 -8.03
CA LEU A 77 0.08 -4.72 -8.50
C LEU A 77 0.99 -3.50 -8.54
N PHE A 78 1.05 -2.85 -9.71
CA PHE A 78 1.69 -1.56 -9.86
C PHE A 78 0.65 -0.53 -10.31
N ALA A 79 0.66 0.62 -9.68
CA ALA A 79 -0.17 1.76 -10.04
C ALA A 79 0.72 2.98 -10.27
N GLU A 80 0.53 3.71 -11.37
CA GLU A 80 1.40 4.82 -11.75
C GLU A 80 0.60 6.01 -12.26
N THR A 81 1.00 7.22 -11.83
CA THR A 81 0.48 8.48 -12.39
C THR A 81 1.10 8.78 -13.75
N SER A 82 0.38 9.52 -14.58
CA SER A 82 0.88 10.01 -15.89
C SER A 82 1.65 11.34 -15.81
N GLY A 83 1.81 11.89 -14.61
CA GLY A 83 2.49 13.16 -14.38
C GLY A 83 3.98 13.13 -14.74
N ASN A 84 4.58 14.30 -14.90
CA ASN A 84 5.98 14.44 -15.32
C ASN A 84 6.74 15.54 -14.57
N LYS A 85 6.18 16.09 -13.48
CA LYS A 85 6.81 17.16 -12.70
C LYS A 85 7.29 16.66 -11.33
N GLY A 86 8.34 17.29 -10.86
CA GLY A 86 8.92 17.02 -9.54
C GLY A 86 9.73 15.73 -9.49
N LYS A 87 10.00 15.27 -8.28
CA LYS A 87 10.67 14.00 -8.02
C LYS A 87 9.73 12.82 -8.26
N LYS A 88 10.27 11.73 -8.82
CA LYS A 88 9.52 10.48 -8.96
C LYS A 88 9.61 9.69 -7.67
N LEU A 89 8.46 9.42 -7.08
CA LEU A 89 8.32 8.65 -5.85
C LEU A 89 7.98 7.19 -6.18
N LEU A 90 8.65 6.26 -5.51
CA LEU A 90 8.28 4.87 -5.44
C LEU A 90 7.71 4.59 -4.05
N LEU A 91 6.45 4.24 -3.98
CA LEU A 91 5.76 3.85 -2.75
C LEU A 91 5.68 2.33 -2.73
N ILE A 92 6.23 1.69 -1.69
CA ILE A 92 6.39 0.24 -1.64
C ILE A 92 5.47 -0.34 -0.57
N GLY A 93 4.75 -1.38 -0.94
CA GLY A 93 3.94 -2.22 -0.06
C GLY A 93 3.87 -3.66 -0.57
N HIS A 94 3.15 -4.51 0.18
CA HIS A 94 2.87 -5.87 -0.26
C HIS A 94 1.44 -6.31 0.06
N LEU A 95 0.96 -7.32 -0.68
CA LEU A 95 -0.42 -7.82 -0.64
C LEU A 95 -0.55 -9.09 0.20
N ASP A 96 0.55 -9.84 0.28
CA ASP A 96 0.61 -11.11 1.00
C ASP A 96 0.82 -10.93 2.50
N THR A 97 0.70 -12.00 3.24
CA THR A 97 0.91 -12.08 4.69
C THR A 97 1.51 -13.42 5.05
N VAL A 98 2.09 -13.53 6.24
CA VAL A 98 2.56 -14.81 6.82
C VAL A 98 1.41 -15.75 7.24
N PHE A 99 0.17 -15.27 7.22
CA PHE A 99 -1.00 -16.03 7.68
C PHE A 99 -1.58 -16.86 6.54
N GLU A 100 -1.15 -18.11 6.39
CA GLU A 100 -1.68 -19.04 5.39
C GLU A 100 -3.12 -19.46 5.71
N ALA A 101 -3.79 -20.14 4.75
CA ALA A 101 -5.22 -20.46 4.84
C ALA A 101 -5.60 -21.34 6.06
N ASP A 102 -4.66 -22.09 6.62
CA ASP A 102 -4.82 -22.94 7.82
C ASP A 102 -4.54 -22.20 9.14
N SER A 103 -4.14 -20.95 9.09
CA SER A 103 -3.93 -20.13 10.28
C SER A 103 -5.24 -19.95 11.06
N PRO A 104 -5.23 -20.06 12.39
CA PRO A 104 -6.40 -19.76 13.22
C PRO A 104 -6.70 -18.26 13.32
N PHE A 105 -5.80 -17.39 12.86
CA PHE A 105 -5.92 -15.93 12.90
C PHE A 105 -6.31 -15.41 11.51
N GLN A 106 -7.63 -15.27 11.26
CA GLN A 106 -8.18 -14.98 9.93
C GLN A 106 -9.07 -13.75 9.86
N GLU A 107 -9.58 -13.23 10.97
CA GLU A 107 -10.64 -12.22 10.96
C GLU A 107 -10.21 -10.91 11.59
N PHE A 108 -10.69 -9.80 11.00
CA PHE A 108 -10.62 -8.49 11.63
C PHE A 108 -11.63 -8.42 12.78
N LYS A 109 -11.15 -8.09 13.98
CA LYS A 109 -12.01 -7.96 15.16
C LYS A 109 -11.55 -6.81 16.04
N MET A 110 -12.42 -5.82 16.23
CA MET A 110 -12.14 -4.75 17.20
C MET A 110 -12.02 -5.32 18.61
N VAL A 111 -10.98 -4.93 19.31
CA VAL A 111 -10.76 -5.22 20.73
C VAL A 111 -11.35 -4.09 21.58
N ASN A 112 -11.16 -2.85 21.13
CA ASN A 112 -11.70 -1.63 21.70
C ASN A 112 -11.68 -0.52 20.64
N ASP A 113 -11.97 0.72 21.00
CA ASP A 113 -12.09 1.86 20.08
C ASP A 113 -10.77 2.21 19.35
N SER A 114 -9.63 1.69 19.80
CA SER A 114 -8.31 2.01 19.24
C SER A 114 -7.47 0.80 18.85
N MET A 115 -7.95 -0.42 19.10
CA MET A 115 -7.21 -1.66 18.86
C MET A 115 -8.08 -2.69 18.15
N ALA A 116 -7.48 -3.40 17.20
CA ALA A 116 -8.09 -4.53 16.51
C ALA A 116 -7.13 -5.72 16.42
N HIS A 117 -7.66 -6.93 16.45
CA HIS A 117 -7.01 -8.10 15.88
C HIS A 117 -7.20 -8.02 14.36
N ALA A 118 -6.11 -8.08 13.60
CA ALA A 118 -6.15 -7.91 12.16
C ALA A 118 -4.97 -8.66 11.51
N PRO A 119 -5.18 -9.89 10.98
CA PRO A 119 -4.12 -10.63 10.29
C PRO A 119 -3.56 -9.83 9.12
N GLY A 120 -2.24 -9.59 9.12
CA GLY A 120 -1.57 -8.73 8.14
C GLY A 120 -1.96 -7.25 8.22
N GLY A 121 -2.69 -6.83 9.26
CA GLY A 121 -3.13 -5.43 9.40
C GLY A 121 -1.98 -4.47 9.69
N ASN A 122 -1.01 -4.91 10.49
CA ASN A 122 0.19 -4.15 10.80
C ASN A 122 1.29 -4.36 9.74
N ASP A 123 1.36 -5.55 9.19
CA ASP A 123 2.33 -6.03 8.19
C ASP A 123 1.57 -6.65 7.02
N MET A 124 1.30 -5.92 5.87
CA MET A 124 1.30 -4.45 5.94
C MET A 124 0.04 -3.86 5.30
N LYS A 125 -1.12 -4.56 5.37
CA LYS A 125 -2.38 -4.08 4.76
C LYS A 125 -2.79 -2.70 5.26
N GLY A 126 -2.51 -2.38 6.55
CA GLY A 126 -2.72 -1.04 7.11
C GLY A 126 -1.85 0.02 6.43
N GLY A 127 -0.59 -0.27 6.20
CA GLY A 127 0.32 0.60 5.44
C GLY A 127 -0.17 0.85 4.02
N ASN A 128 -0.68 -0.19 3.33
CA ASN A 128 -1.27 -0.05 2.00
C ASN A 128 -2.51 0.87 2.01
N VAL A 129 -3.37 0.74 3.01
CA VAL A 129 -4.55 1.62 3.18
C VAL A 129 -4.12 3.06 3.48
N ILE A 130 -3.14 3.27 4.37
CA ILE A 130 -2.58 4.60 4.65
C ILE A 130 -2.03 5.24 3.38
N MET A 131 -1.26 4.51 2.59
CA MET A 131 -0.72 4.96 1.30
C MET A 131 -1.85 5.39 0.35
N LEU A 132 -2.84 4.53 0.15
CA LEU A 132 -3.97 4.80 -0.75
C LEU A 132 -4.74 6.06 -0.33
N TYR A 133 -5.08 6.20 0.95
CA TYR A 133 -5.87 7.33 1.43
C TYR A 133 -5.08 8.64 1.51
N ALA A 134 -3.76 8.57 1.70
CA ALA A 134 -2.89 9.72 1.52
C ALA A 134 -2.92 10.20 0.06
N LEU A 135 -2.81 9.30 -0.91
CA LEU A 135 -2.91 9.60 -2.34
C LEU A 135 -4.31 10.09 -2.73
N LYS A 136 -5.36 9.46 -2.19
CA LYS A 136 -6.74 9.91 -2.38
C LYS A 136 -6.93 11.35 -1.89
N ALA A 137 -6.42 11.70 -0.71
CA ALA A 137 -6.50 13.07 -0.20
C ALA A 137 -5.76 14.08 -1.10
N LEU A 138 -4.65 13.69 -1.71
CA LEU A 138 -3.96 14.51 -2.70
C LEU A 138 -4.78 14.65 -3.99
N ALA A 139 -5.38 13.55 -4.48
CA ALA A 139 -6.26 13.57 -5.66
C ALA A 139 -7.47 14.48 -5.45
N ASP A 140 -8.17 14.34 -4.31
CA ASP A 140 -9.34 15.15 -3.93
C ASP A 140 -9.02 16.68 -3.88
N ASN A 141 -7.75 17.04 -3.74
CA ASN A 141 -7.26 18.43 -3.73
C ASN A 141 -6.56 18.84 -5.04
N GLY A 142 -6.62 18.04 -6.11
CA GLY A 142 -6.03 18.34 -7.41
C GLY A 142 -4.50 18.35 -7.44
N LEU A 143 -3.85 17.63 -6.54
CA LEU A 143 -2.39 17.66 -6.37
C LEU A 143 -1.66 16.49 -7.05
N LEU A 144 -2.37 15.58 -7.72
CA LEU A 144 -1.77 14.41 -8.39
C LEU A 144 -1.58 14.60 -9.91
N GLU A 145 -2.20 15.57 -10.56
CA GLU A 145 -2.23 15.70 -12.03
C GLU A 145 -0.84 15.69 -12.67
N ASP A 146 0.12 16.38 -12.04
CA ASP A 146 1.49 16.49 -12.54
C ASP A 146 2.49 15.59 -11.78
N ALA A 147 2.08 14.96 -10.68
CA ALA A 147 2.97 14.20 -9.81
C ALA A 147 3.47 12.91 -10.48
N GLN A 148 4.71 12.54 -10.19
CA GLN A 148 5.31 11.29 -10.66
C GLN A 148 5.34 10.28 -9.50
N ILE A 149 4.39 9.36 -9.47
CA ILE A 149 4.25 8.38 -8.38
C ILE A 149 4.07 6.98 -8.96
N ILE A 150 4.82 6.04 -8.41
CA ILE A 150 4.64 4.61 -8.62
C ILE A 150 4.30 4.00 -7.27
N ALA A 151 3.14 3.37 -7.14
CA ALA A 151 2.81 2.49 -6.03
C ALA A 151 3.04 1.04 -6.48
N ALA A 152 3.89 0.31 -5.76
CA ALA A 152 4.28 -1.06 -6.08
C ALA A 152 3.91 -1.98 -4.91
N PHE A 153 2.91 -2.83 -5.11
CA PHE A 153 2.46 -3.81 -4.13
C PHE A 153 2.87 -5.20 -4.60
N THR A 154 3.90 -5.77 -3.98
CA THR A 154 4.34 -7.13 -4.28
C THR A 154 3.40 -8.15 -3.61
N GLY A 155 3.20 -9.30 -4.21
CA GLY A 155 2.36 -10.36 -3.65
C GLY A 155 3.16 -11.57 -3.17
N ASP A 156 4.42 -11.35 -2.82
CA ASP A 156 5.35 -12.40 -2.38
C ASP A 156 6.47 -11.85 -1.48
N GLU A 157 6.19 -10.80 -0.73
CA GLU A 157 7.19 -10.19 0.16
C GLU A 157 7.61 -11.18 1.24
N GLU A 158 6.65 -11.81 1.90
CA GLU A 158 6.82 -12.72 3.04
C GLU A 158 7.51 -14.04 2.66
N ALA A 159 7.31 -14.49 1.42
CA ALA A 159 7.95 -15.69 0.89
C ALA A 159 8.28 -15.52 -0.60
N SER A 160 9.38 -14.83 -0.89
CA SER A 160 9.76 -14.45 -2.25
C SER A 160 9.87 -15.63 -3.22
N GLY A 161 9.22 -15.50 -4.40
CA GLY A 161 9.39 -16.41 -5.51
C GLY A 161 10.85 -16.48 -5.98
N LYS A 162 11.27 -17.65 -6.46
CA LYS A 162 12.65 -17.87 -6.93
C LYS A 162 12.66 -18.25 -8.40
N PRO A 163 13.63 -17.77 -9.22
CA PRO A 163 14.73 -16.90 -8.81
C PRO A 163 14.31 -15.44 -8.59
N LEU A 164 14.99 -14.71 -7.73
CA LEU A 164 14.72 -13.29 -7.43
C LEU A 164 14.85 -12.39 -8.66
N SER A 165 15.64 -12.78 -9.66
CA SER A 165 15.77 -12.07 -10.94
C SER A 165 14.44 -11.98 -11.70
N ILE A 166 13.47 -12.85 -11.42
CA ILE A 166 12.11 -12.82 -11.95
C ILE A 166 11.21 -12.07 -10.98
N SER A 167 11.08 -12.55 -9.74
CA SER A 167 10.09 -12.03 -8.78
C SER A 167 10.34 -10.57 -8.35
N ARG A 168 11.56 -10.09 -8.40
CA ARG A 168 11.91 -8.71 -8.03
C ARG A 168 12.15 -7.78 -9.23
N LYS A 169 12.07 -8.31 -10.46
CA LYS A 169 12.39 -7.55 -11.67
C LYS A 169 11.61 -6.24 -11.76
N ASN A 170 10.30 -6.29 -11.65
CA ASN A 170 9.43 -5.11 -11.80
C ASN A 170 9.69 -4.06 -10.72
N LEU A 171 9.91 -4.49 -9.47
CA LEU A 171 10.24 -3.59 -8.36
C LEU A 171 11.60 -2.92 -8.56
N ILE A 172 12.62 -3.69 -8.98
CA ILE A 172 13.96 -3.16 -9.30
C ILE A 172 13.90 -2.17 -10.47
N ASP A 173 13.13 -2.48 -11.51
CA ASP A 173 12.97 -1.60 -12.67
C ASP A 173 12.22 -0.30 -12.29
N ALA A 174 11.23 -0.37 -11.40
CA ALA A 174 10.58 0.82 -10.84
C ALA A 174 11.55 1.65 -9.99
N ALA A 175 12.34 1.00 -9.14
CA ALA A 175 13.32 1.69 -8.28
C ALA A 175 14.38 2.44 -9.10
N LYS A 176 14.89 1.83 -10.19
CA LYS A 176 15.90 2.46 -11.08
C LYS A 176 15.40 3.73 -11.76
N ARG A 177 14.09 3.89 -11.94
CA ARG A 177 13.47 5.08 -12.56
C ARG A 177 12.83 6.03 -11.56
N SER A 178 13.07 5.84 -10.26
CA SER A 178 12.55 6.67 -9.18
C SER A 178 13.68 7.42 -8.47
N ASP A 179 13.36 8.58 -7.91
CA ASP A 179 14.31 9.40 -7.16
C ASP A 179 14.30 9.10 -5.66
N ILE A 180 13.14 8.70 -5.12
CA ILE A 180 12.92 8.47 -3.69
C ILE A 180 12.01 7.24 -3.55
N ALA A 181 12.36 6.35 -2.62
CA ALA A 181 11.49 5.23 -2.23
C ALA A 181 10.99 5.42 -0.80
N LEU A 182 9.71 5.13 -0.58
CA LEU A 182 9.05 5.15 0.73
C LEU A 182 8.38 3.79 0.96
N GLY A 183 8.80 3.08 2.00
CA GLY A 183 8.13 1.87 2.49
C GLY A 183 7.09 2.22 3.55
N PHE A 184 5.94 1.58 3.49
CA PHE A 184 4.84 1.80 4.44
C PHE A 184 4.72 0.64 5.44
N GLU A 185 5.86 0.04 5.76
CA GLU A 185 6.01 -1.06 6.71
C GLU A 185 5.79 -0.62 8.16
N THR A 186 5.75 -1.62 9.04
CA THR A 186 5.68 -1.41 10.48
C THR A 186 6.82 -0.56 10.99
N SER A 187 6.50 0.50 11.71
CA SER A 187 7.50 1.31 12.42
C SER A 187 8.07 0.57 13.63
N THR A 188 9.36 0.77 13.91
CA THR A 188 10.03 0.26 15.11
C THR A 188 9.59 0.95 16.41
N GLY A 189 8.72 1.95 16.33
CA GLY A 189 8.14 2.68 17.45
C GLY A 189 7.35 3.91 17.00
N PHE A 190 6.58 4.51 17.92
CA PHE A 190 5.83 5.73 17.63
C PHE A 190 6.78 6.88 17.24
N ASN A 191 6.47 7.57 16.14
CA ASN A 191 7.22 8.71 15.61
C ASN A 191 8.63 8.39 15.08
N TYR A 192 8.91 7.14 14.71
CA TYR A 192 10.18 6.76 14.08
C TYR A 192 9.99 6.50 12.59
N ALA A 193 10.99 6.89 11.80
CA ALA A 193 11.15 6.47 10.43
C ALA A 193 12.55 5.87 10.28
N THR A 194 12.64 4.71 9.63
CA THR A 194 13.92 4.12 9.27
C THR A 194 14.40 4.75 7.98
N VAL A 195 15.65 5.18 7.94
CA VAL A 195 16.30 5.78 6.76
C VAL A 195 17.44 4.87 6.34
N ALA A 196 17.51 4.55 5.05
CA ALA A 196 18.57 3.75 4.43
C ALA A 196 19.35 4.58 3.40
#